data_be2dbe05505f1a109b123c2039bad087
#
_entry.id   be2dbe05505f1a109b123c2039bad087
#
_cell.length_a   1.000
_cell.length_b   1.000
_cell.length_c   1.000
_cell.angle_alpha   90.00
_cell.angle_beta   90.00
_cell.angle_gamma   90.00
#
_symmetry.space_group_name_H-M   'P 1'
#
loop_
_entity.id
_entity.type
_entity.pdbx_description
1 polymer ?
#
loop_
_entity_poly.entity_id
_entity_poly.type
_entity_poly.pdbx_seq_one_letter_code
_entity_poly.pdbx_strand_id
1 'polypeptide(L)'
;ALSRIEGAYSLVVLAGDRLMGVRDPLGVRPLVLGKLGDAWLLASETCAFDIVGAEYVRDVEPGEMVVITPQGVKSLKPFPKTQRRFCIFEYVYFARPDSITEGLNVYETRQRIGAELAREAGIDADVVVPVPDSGIPAALGYAKASKIPFELGIIRNHYV
;
A
#
# COMPACT_ATOMS: atom_id res chain seq x y z
N ALA A 1 12.47 5.69 -23.36
CA ALA A 1 12.80 6.34 -22.08
C ALA A 1 12.71 5.34 -20.93
N LEU A 2 11.57 4.66 -20.70
CA LEU A 2 11.32 3.78 -19.55
C LEU A 2 12.34 2.65 -19.37
N SER A 3 12.85 2.05 -20.46
CA SER A 3 13.86 0.98 -20.40
C SER A 3 15.24 1.44 -19.90
N ARG A 4 15.42 2.75 -19.68
CA ARG A 4 16.66 3.33 -19.16
C ARG A 4 16.55 3.80 -17.71
N ILE A 5 15.35 3.66 -17.11
CA ILE A 5 15.10 4.03 -15.71
C ILE A 5 15.38 2.80 -14.85
N GLU A 6 16.25 2.97 -13.87
CA GLU A 6 16.56 1.96 -12.86
C GLU A 6 15.97 2.35 -11.51
N GLY A 7 15.60 1.36 -10.70
CA GLY A 7 15.07 1.55 -9.35
C GLY A 7 13.56 1.37 -9.24
N ALA A 8 13.02 1.78 -8.10
CA ALA A 8 11.59 1.66 -7.78
C ALA A 8 10.82 2.88 -8.27
N TYR A 9 9.75 2.66 -9.02
CA TYR A 9 8.86 3.74 -9.45
C TYR A 9 7.43 3.24 -9.72
N SER A 10 6.49 4.14 -9.49
CA SER A 10 5.12 4.06 -10.00
C SER A 10 4.79 5.41 -10.63
N LEU A 11 4.62 5.42 -11.94
CA LEU A 11 4.44 6.64 -12.71
C LEU A 11 3.03 6.72 -13.26
N VAL A 12 2.44 7.91 -13.19
CA VAL A 12 1.20 8.26 -13.90
C VAL A 12 1.51 9.44 -14.81
N VAL A 13 1.22 9.28 -16.10
CA VAL A 13 1.51 10.28 -17.12
C VAL A 13 0.26 10.55 -17.94
N LEU A 14 -0.12 11.82 -18.06
CA LEU A 14 -1.17 12.28 -18.96
C LEU A 14 -0.54 12.93 -20.20
N ALA A 15 -0.85 12.41 -21.37
CA ALA A 15 -0.35 12.92 -22.64
C ALA A 15 -1.46 12.94 -23.69
N GLY A 16 -1.95 14.12 -24.01
CA GLY A 16 -3.10 14.32 -24.88
C GLY A 16 -4.36 13.66 -24.28
N ASP A 17 -4.93 12.72 -25.01
CA ASP A 17 -6.10 11.94 -24.62
C ASP A 17 -5.76 10.60 -23.93
N ARG A 18 -4.51 10.39 -23.57
CA ARG A 18 -3.99 9.14 -22.99
C ARG A 18 -3.53 9.32 -21.57
N LEU A 19 -4.10 8.50 -20.66
CA LEU A 19 -3.59 8.34 -19.30
C LEU A 19 -2.79 7.03 -19.25
N MET A 20 -1.55 7.11 -18.79
CA MET A 20 -0.67 5.94 -18.72
C MET A 20 -0.22 5.71 -17.28
N GLY A 21 -0.33 4.47 -16.81
CA GLY A 21 0.22 4.01 -15.54
C GLY A 21 1.35 3.03 -15.78
N VAL A 22 2.50 3.22 -15.14
CA VAL A 22 3.66 2.32 -15.29
C VAL A 22 4.17 1.92 -13.94
N ARG A 23 4.28 0.62 -13.69
CA ARG A 23 4.88 0.06 -12.47
C ARG A 23 6.26 -0.49 -12.81
N ASP A 24 7.25 -0.24 -11.95
CA ASP A 24 8.62 -0.72 -12.15
C ASP A 24 8.69 -2.25 -12.35
N PRO A 25 9.74 -2.75 -13.05
CA PRO A 25 9.85 -4.18 -13.36
C PRO A 25 9.92 -5.10 -12.16
N LEU A 26 10.40 -4.60 -11.00
CA LEU A 26 10.47 -5.37 -9.75
C LEU A 26 9.17 -5.30 -8.95
N GLY A 27 8.29 -4.32 -9.26
CA GLY A 27 7.05 -4.07 -8.54
C GLY A 27 7.26 -3.66 -7.09
N VAL A 28 8.31 -2.85 -6.84
CA VAL A 28 8.69 -2.43 -5.48
C VAL A 28 7.59 -1.59 -4.85
N ARG A 29 7.06 -0.61 -5.61
CA ARG A 29 5.96 0.25 -5.15
C ARG A 29 4.63 -0.17 -5.77
N PRO A 30 3.51 0.03 -5.05
CA PRO A 30 2.19 -0.33 -5.56
C PRO A 30 1.70 0.66 -6.64
N LEU A 31 0.85 0.17 -7.51
CA LEU A 31 0.02 0.93 -8.44
C LEU A 31 -1.23 0.12 -8.70
N VAL A 32 -2.39 0.72 -8.54
CA VAL A 32 -3.70 0.07 -8.66
C VAL A 32 -4.57 0.73 -9.72
N LEU A 33 -5.40 -0.08 -10.37
CA LEU A 33 -6.38 0.33 -11.37
C LEU A 33 -7.78 0.22 -10.77
N GLY A 34 -8.55 1.28 -10.88
CA GLY A 34 -9.93 1.36 -10.44
C GLY A 34 -10.86 1.92 -11.51
N LYS A 35 -12.16 1.89 -11.21
CA LYS A 35 -13.22 2.37 -12.10
C LYS A 35 -14.28 3.14 -11.33
N LEU A 36 -14.71 4.29 -11.85
CA LEU A 36 -15.81 5.09 -11.33
C LEU A 36 -16.79 5.36 -12.48
N GLY A 37 -17.93 4.67 -12.50
CA GLY A 37 -18.80 4.68 -13.67
C GLY A 37 -18.06 4.22 -14.94
N ASP A 38 -17.95 5.08 -15.94
CA ASP A 38 -17.19 4.79 -17.16
C ASP A 38 -15.73 5.26 -17.11
N ALA A 39 -15.35 6.01 -16.07
CA ALA A 39 -13.99 6.55 -15.93
C ALA A 39 -13.04 5.53 -15.30
N TRP A 40 -11.83 5.44 -15.85
CA TRP A 40 -10.73 4.66 -15.31
C TRP A 40 -9.83 5.52 -14.43
N LEU A 41 -9.37 4.95 -13.31
CA LEU A 41 -8.53 5.62 -12.34
C LEU A 41 -7.24 4.85 -12.08
N LEU A 42 -6.18 5.58 -11.80
CA LEU A 42 -4.92 5.04 -11.32
C LEU A 42 -4.59 5.67 -9.96
N ALA A 43 -4.20 4.86 -9.00
CA ALA A 43 -3.78 5.31 -7.68
C ALA A 43 -2.64 4.44 -7.15
N SER A 44 -1.94 4.93 -6.12
CA SER A 44 -0.95 4.12 -5.41
C SER A 44 -1.58 3.13 -4.44
N GLU A 45 -2.78 3.44 -3.93
CA GLU A 45 -3.44 2.66 -2.86
C GLU A 45 -4.94 2.53 -3.08
N THR A 46 -5.53 1.43 -2.62
CA THR A 46 -6.98 1.17 -2.75
C THR A 46 -7.83 2.16 -1.97
N CYS A 47 -7.35 2.66 -0.83
CA CYS A 47 -8.07 3.66 -0.03
C CYS A 47 -8.40 4.95 -0.80
N ALA A 48 -7.65 5.27 -1.86
CA ALA A 48 -7.97 6.40 -2.73
C ALA A 48 -9.28 6.18 -3.49
N PHE A 49 -9.58 4.93 -3.85
CA PHE A 49 -10.84 4.57 -4.52
C PHE A 49 -12.01 4.64 -3.55
N ASP A 50 -11.84 4.17 -2.32
CA ASP A 50 -12.88 4.25 -1.28
C ASP A 50 -13.31 5.71 -1.03
N ILE A 51 -12.34 6.65 -0.98
CA ILE A 51 -12.62 8.08 -0.77
C ILE A 51 -13.49 8.68 -1.88
N VAL A 52 -13.27 8.28 -3.14
CA VAL A 52 -14.00 8.83 -4.29
C VAL A 52 -15.20 7.97 -4.72
N GLY A 53 -15.44 6.85 -4.04
CA GLY A 53 -16.50 5.90 -4.38
C GLY A 53 -16.24 5.13 -5.67
N ALA A 54 -14.97 4.88 -6.00
CA ALA A 54 -14.57 4.08 -7.15
C ALA A 54 -14.39 2.60 -6.77
N GLU A 55 -14.58 1.72 -7.73
CA GLU A 55 -14.36 0.29 -7.57
C GLU A 55 -12.89 -0.07 -7.86
N TYR A 56 -12.27 -0.87 -6.99
CA TYR A 56 -10.99 -1.49 -7.27
C TYR A 56 -11.15 -2.58 -8.34
N VAL A 57 -10.34 -2.52 -9.38
CA VAL A 57 -10.35 -3.52 -10.46
C VAL A 57 -9.22 -4.53 -10.27
N ARG A 58 -7.98 -4.06 -10.16
CA ARG A 58 -6.80 -4.90 -9.94
C ARG A 58 -5.54 -4.09 -9.67
N ASP A 59 -4.51 -4.76 -9.19
CA ASP A 59 -3.16 -4.23 -9.21
C ASP A 59 -2.62 -4.11 -10.65
N VAL A 60 -1.80 -3.09 -10.89
CA VAL A 60 -0.91 -3.05 -12.06
C VAL A 60 0.26 -3.98 -11.78
N GLU A 61 0.52 -4.93 -12.67
CA GLU A 61 1.55 -5.93 -12.44
C GLU A 61 2.98 -5.32 -12.50
N PRO A 62 3.97 -5.95 -11.85
CA PRO A 62 5.37 -5.58 -12.03
C PRO A 62 5.77 -5.54 -13.51
N GLY A 63 6.37 -4.43 -13.94
CA GLY A 63 6.76 -4.22 -15.34
C GLY A 63 5.61 -3.99 -16.31
N GLU A 64 4.40 -3.76 -15.82
CA GLU A 64 3.25 -3.43 -16.65
C GLU A 64 3.15 -1.93 -16.91
N MET A 65 2.77 -1.58 -18.12
CA MET A 65 2.25 -0.27 -18.50
C MET A 65 0.79 -0.39 -18.92
N VAL A 66 -0.10 0.27 -18.21
CA VAL A 66 -1.51 0.42 -18.56
C VAL A 66 -1.69 1.70 -19.35
N VAL A 67 -2.34 1.62 -20.52
CA VAL A 67 -2.69 2.77 -21.35
C VAL A 67 -4.20 2.87 -21.41
N ILE A 68 -4.73 3.97 -20.93
CA ILE A 68 -6.15 4.30 -20.90
C ILE A 68 -6.42 5.36 -21.95
N THR A 69 -7.40 5.09 -22.79
CA THR A 69 -7.87 5.98 -23.87
C THR A 69 -9.40 6.01 -23.90
N PRO A 70 -10.05 6.89 -24.66
CA PRO A 70 -11.50 6.84 -24.86
C PRO A 70 -12.01 5.50 -25.44
N GLN A 71 -11.14 4.72 -26.09
CA GLN A 71 -11.49 3.40 -26.63
C GLN A 71 -11.33 2.26 -25.62
N GLY A 72 -10.83 2.54 -24.40
CA GLY A 72 -10.66 1.58 -23.33
C GLY A 72 -9.23 1.48 -22.80
N VAL A 73 -8.96 0.37 -22.12
CA VAL A 73 -7.70 0.09 -21.41
C VAL A 73 -6.90 -0.97 -22.16
N LYS A 74 -5.61 -0.70 -22.36
CA LYS A 74 -4.64 -1.67 -22.90
C LYS A 74 -3.52 -1.91 -21.89
N SER A 75 -3.15 -3.17 -21.71
CA SER A 75 -1.98 -3.59 -20.93
C SER A 75 -0.81 -3.90 -21.84
N LEU A 76 0.35 -3.38 -21.52
CA LEU A 76 1.60 -3.61 -22.24
C LEU A 76 2.67 -4.06 -21.24
N LYS A 77 3.59 -4.94 -21.66
CA LYS A 77 4.73 -5.40 -20.84
C LYS A 77 6.04 -5.04 -21.54
N PRO A 78 6.46 -3.75 -21.49
CA PRO A 78 7.61 -3.26 -22.23
C PRO A 78 8.98 -3.70 -21.64
N PHE A 79 8.97 -4.35 -20.48
CA PHE A 79 10.18 -4.77 -19.78
C PHE A 79 10.39 -6.29 -19.85
N PRO A 80 11.63 -6.77 -19.76
CA PRO A 80 11.89 -8.20 -19.55
C PRO A 80 11.27 -8.66 -18.23
N LYS A 81 10.87 -9.93 -18.18
CA LYS A 81 10.34 -10.53 -16.95
C LYS A 81 11.42 -10.59 -15.88
N THR A 82 11.13 -10.06 -14.70
CA THR A 82 12.03 -10.04 -13.54
C THR A 82 11.38 -10.72 -12.34
N GLN A 83 12.21 -11.04 -11.33
CA GLN A 83 11.69 -11.52 -10.05
C GLN A 83 11.08 -10.34 -9.29
N ARG A 84 9.84 -10.52 -8.82
CA ARG A 84 9.14 -9.53 -8.01
C ARG A 84 9.86 -9.27 -6.70
N ARG A 85 9.94 -7.98 -6.29
CA ARG A 85 10.58 -7.52 -5.06
C ARG A 85 9.73 -6.45 -4.38
N PHE A 86 8.59 -6.88 -3.86
CA PHE A 86 7.68 -6.01 -3.12
C PHE A 86 8.36 -5.43 -1.87
N CYS A 87 8.10 -4.15 -1.60
CA CYS A 87 8.65 -3.47 -0.44
C CYS A 87 7.81 -3.76 0.81
N ILE A 88 8.38 -4.48 1.78
CA ILE A 88 7.70 -4.79 3.05
C ILE A 88 7.32 -3.53 3.87
N PHE A 89 7.98 -2.40 3.63
CA PHE A 89 7.67 -1.13 4.27
C PHE A 89 6.28 -0.59 3.93
N GLU A 90 5.64 -1.09 2.88
CA GLU A 90 4.23 -0.79 2.62
C GLU A 90 3.37 -1.24 3.81
N TYR A 91 3.61 -2.43 4.34
CA TYR A 91 2.91 -2.89 5.54
C TYR A 91 3.41 -2.22 6.81
N VAL A 92 4.72 -2.01 6.95
CA VAL A 92 5.29 -1.47 8.19
C VAL A 92 4.91 -0.01 8.40
N TYR A 93 4.93 0.82 7.32
CA TYR A 93 4.83 2.26 7.47
C TYR A 93 4.09 2.99 6.35
N PHE A 94 4.36 2.71 5.06
CA PHE A 94 3.95 3.60 3.97
C PHE A 94 2.45 3.59 3.69
N ALA A 95 1.84 2.40 3.54
CA ALA A 95 0.45 2.29 3.17
C ALA A 95 -0.49 2.76 4.29
N ARG A 96 -1.62 3.34 3.93
CA ARG A 96 -2.68 3.65 4.89
C ARG A 96 -3.23 2.36 5.50
N PRO A 97 -3.62 2.37 6.78
CA PRO A 97 -4.14 1.16 7.43
C PRO A 97 -5.36 0.55 6.76
N ASP A 98 -6.21 1.36 6.17
CA ASP A 98 -7.44 0.96 5.48
C ASP A 98 -7.22 0.45 4.05
N SER A 99 -5.99 0.53 3.52
CA SER A 99 -5.66 -0.01 2.20
C SER A 99 -5.54 -1.53 2.18
N ILE A 100 -5.83 -2.09 1.00
CA ILE A 100 -5.48 -3.47 0.64
C ILE A 100 -4.26 -3.40 -0.29
N THR A 101 -3.18 -4.06 0.11
CA THR A 101 -1.94 -4.11 -0.67
C THR A 101 -1.59 -5.57 -0.92
N GLU A 102 -1.33 -5.94 -2.18
CA GLU A 102 -1.00 -7.32 -2.54
C GLU A 102 -2.02 -8.35 -1.99
N GLY A 103 -3.30 -7.97 -1.96
CA GLY A 103 -4.39 -8.82 -1.47
C GLY A 103 -4.53 -8.92 0.04
N LEU A 104 -3.70 -8.21 0.83
CA LEU A 104 -3.76 -8.21 2.29
C LEU A 104 -4.18 -6.84 2.83
N ASN A 105 -5.09 -6.84 3.81
CA ASN A 105 -5.44 -5.63 4.54
C ASN A 105 -4.25 -5.17 5.40
N VAL A 106 -3.85 -3.90 5.27
CA VAL A 106 -2.68 -3.34 5.93
C VAL A 106 -2.86 -3.29 7.45
N TYR A 107 -4.03 -2.88 7.94
CA TYR A 107 -4.33 -2.82 9.37
C TYR A 107 -4.22 -4.19 10.05
N GLU A 108 -4.85 -5.21 9.45
CA GLU A 108 -4.79 -6.58 9.97
C GLU A 108 -3.37 -7.14 9.92
N THR A 109 -2.63 -6.85 8.85
CA THR A 109 -1.24 -7.29 8.71
C THR A 109 -0.37 -6.67 9.80
N ARG A 110 -0.52 -5.38 10.10
CA ARG A 110 0.17 -4.72 11.22
C ARG A 110 -0.19 -5.32 12.57
N GLN A 111 -1.47 -5.67 12.79
CA GLN A 111 -1.86 -6.37 14.03
C GLN A 111 -1.17 -7.74 14.15
N ARG A 112 -1.08 -8.50 13.06
CA ARG A 112 -0.37 -9.79 13.04
C ARG A 112 1.12 -9.64 13.34
N ILE A 113 1.77 -8.61 12.77
CA ILE A 113 3.17 -8.27 13.07
C ILE A 113 3.34 -7.99 14.57
N GLY A 114 2.47 -7.20 15.19
CA GLY A 114 2.50 -6.93 16.62
C GLY A 114 2.26 -8.15 17.48
N ALA A 115 1.33 -9.01 17.09
CA ALA A 115 1.09 -10.28 17.79
C ALA A 115 2.28 -11.23 17.73
N GLU A 116 2.98 -11.28 16.58
CA GLU A 116 4.20 -12.08 16.43
C GLU A 116 5.34 -11.53 17.30
N LEU A 117 5.52 -10.22 17.31
CA LEU A 117 6.50 -9.56 18.18
C LEU A 117 6.28 -9.88 19.66
N ALA A 118 5.01 -9.96 20.11
CA ALA A 118 4.70 -10.35 21.48
C ALA A 118 5.10 -11.80 21.81
N ARG A 119 5.07 -12.70 20.81
CA ARG A 119 5.53 -14.10 20.99
C ARG A 119 7.04 -14.22 21.00
N GLU A 120 7.72 -13.43 20.14
CA GLU A 120 9.18 -13.44 20.01
C GLU A 120 9.88 -12.71 21.16
N ALA A 121 9.31 -11.61 21.61
CA ALA A 121 9.87 -10.73 22.64
C ALA A 121 8.84 -10.47 23.74
N GLY A 122 8.56 -11.49 24.55
CA GLY A 122 7.72 -11.35 25.74
C GLY A 122 8.39 -10.45 26.77
N ILE A 123 7.86 -9.26 26.98
CA ILE A 123 8.37 -8.28 27.94
C ILE A 123 7.36 -8.16 29.09
N ASP A 124 7.84 -8.14 30.32
CA ASP A 124 7.05 -7.81 31.50
C ASP A 124 6.90 -6.28 31.59
N ALA A 125 5.67 -5.79 31.42
CA ALA A 125 5.36 -4.38 31.41
C ALA A 125 3.90 -4.12 31.84
N ASP A 126 3.64 -2.94 32.36
CA ASP A 126 2.33 -2.54 32.87
C ASP A 126 1.40 -2.07 31.76
N VAL A 127 1.95 -1.55 30.65
CA VAL A 127 1.17 -0.94 29.58
C VAL A 127 1.89 -0.99 28.23
N VAL A 128 1.11 -1.13 27.14
CA VAL A 128 1.58 -0.98 25.77
C VAL A 128 1.12 0.38 25.26
N VAL A 129 2.08 1.22 24.84
CA VAL A 129 1.82 2.55 24.28
C VAL A 129 2.32 2.59 22.85
N PRO A 130 1.46 2.93 21.85
CA PRO A 130 1.89 3.05 20.46
C PRO A 130 2.66 4.35 20.20
N VAL A 131 3.58 4.30 19.25
CA VAL A 131 4.05 5.51 18.58
C VAL A 131 3.08 5.83 17.43
N PRO A 132 2.32 6.94 17.49
CA PRO A 132 1.33 7.27 16.46
C PRO A 132 2.00 7.72 15.15
N ASP A 133 1.32 7.56 13.99
CA ASP A 133 0.02 6.88 13.88
C ASP A 133 0.20 5.43 13.39
N SER A 134 1.29 5.15 12.68
CA SER A 134 1.56 3.87 12.02
C SER A 134 1.75 2.71 12.99
N GLY A 135 2.21 2.97 14.22
CA GLY A 135 2.43 1.96 15.26
C GLY A 135 1.16 1.48 15.97
N ILE A 136 0.04 2.19 15.84
CA ILE A 136 -1.19 1.87 16.58
C ILE A 136 -1.69 0.44 16.31
N PRO A 137 -1.86 -0.02 15.07
CA PRO A 137 -2.34 -1.37 14.83
C PRO A 137 -1.39 -2.47 15.34
N ALA A 138 -0.08 -2.25 15.21
CA ALA A 138 0.92 -3.20 15.72
C ALA A 138 0.88 -3.28 17.25
N ALA A 139 0.81 -2.14 17.93
CA ALA A 139 0.67 -2.10 19.38
C ALA A 139 -0.61 -2.77 19.89
N LEU A 140 -1.73 -2.60 19.17
CA LEU A 140 -2.98 -3.31 19.46
C LEU A 140 -2.82 -4.84 19.30
N GLY A 141 -2.13 -5.28 18.27
CA GLY A 141 -1.82 -6.70 18.06
C GLY A 141 -0.94 -7.26 19.17
N TYR A 142 0.10 -6.51 19.57
CA TYR A 142 0.98 -6.85 20.68
C TYR A 142 0.21 -6.95 22.01
N ALA A 143 -0.56 -5.94 22.35
CA ALA A 143 -1.34 -5.88 23.58
C ALA A 143 -2.33 -7.05 23.70
N LYS A 144 -3.05 -7.38 22.61
CA LYS A 144 -3.96 -8.53 22.54
C LYS A 144 -3.25 -9.86 22.78
N ALA A 145 -2.05 -10.06 22.21
CA ALA A 145 -1.30 -11.30 22.31
C ALA A 145 -0.59 -11.45 23.66
N SER A 146 -0.02 -10.37 24.18
CA SER A 146 0.68 -10.35 25.48
C SER A 146 -0.27 -10.26 26.69
N LYS A 147 -1.52 -9.84 26.47
CA LYS A 147 -2.52 -9.51 27.51
C LYS A 147 -2.12 -8.30 28.38
N ILE A 148 -1.19 -7.48 27.93
CA ILE A 148 -0.82 -6.22 28.57
C ILE A 148 -1.83 -5.14 28.12
N PRO A 149 -2.33 -4.29 29.03
CA PRO A 149 -3.26 -3.20 28.67
C PRO A 149 -2.69 -2.27 27.61
N PHE A 150 -3.56 -1.80 26.71
CA PHE A 150 -3.22 -0.81 25.68
C PHE A 150 -3.73 0.57 26.11
N GLU A 151 -2.87 1.60 26.02
CA GLU A 151 -3.21 2.98 26.33
C GLU A 151 -2.56 3.96 25.34
N LEU A 152 -3.20 5.10 25.10
CA LEU A 152 -2.66 6.19 24.30
C LEU A 152 -1.82 7.12 25.16
N GLY A 153 -0.55 6.80 25.36
CA GLY A 153 0.40 7.62 26.12
C GLY A 153 1.11 8.70 25.30
N ILE A 154 1.02 8.64 23.96
CA ILE A 154 1.63 9.60 23.04
C ILE A 154 0.57 10.04 22.04
N ILE A 155 0.43 11.36 21.87
CA ILE A 155 -0.51 11.96 20.91
C ILE A 155 0.26 12.89 19.98
N ARG A 156 0.00 12.76 18.68
CA ARG A 156 0.54 13.65 17.66
C ARG A 156 -0.11 15.03 17.76
N ASN A 157 0.70 16.09 17.73
CA ASN A 157 0.19 17.44 17.60
C ASN A 157 -0.17 17.72 16.13
N HIS A 158 -1.47 17.95 15.87
CA HIS A 158 -1.98 18.24 14.53
C HIS A 158 -1.99 19.73 14.17
N TYR A 159 -1.62 20.61 15.09
CA TYR A 159 -1.78 22.06 14.96
C TYR A 159 -0.45 22.82 14.89
N VAL A 160 0.66 22.14 14.73
CA VAL A 160 1.99 22.77 14.65
C VAL A 160 2.65 22.45 13.33
#